data_beb8d3c1545d37115f747889cf3789f2
#
_entry.id   beb8d3c1545d37115f747889cf3789f2
#
_cell.length_a   1.000
_cell.length_b   1.000
_cell.length_c   1.000
_cell.angle_alpha   90.00
_cell.angle_beta   90.00
_cell.angle_gamma   90.00
#
_symmetry.space_group_name_H-M   'P 1'
#
loop_
_entity.id
_entity.type
_entity.pdbx_description
1 polymer ?
#
loop_
_entity_poly.entity_id
_entity_poly.type
_entity_poly.pdbx_seq_one_letter_code
_entity_poly.pdbx_strand_id
1 'polypeptide(L)'
;MIWAAIRWVLLMFLIAPVMEAPLVAHLSAPIKPIKTWTGNASWYGPGFNGRRTANGEIFSTEALTAAHPNLPFGSLVRLVNPGNGKFVLVRINDRGPYQEGREIDVSYRVARNLDLIHAGVSQVRLELVQLPARR
;
A
#
# COMPACT_ATOMS: atom_id res chain seq x y z
N MET A 1 58.67 -56.89 5.06
CA MET A 1 57.79 -56.08 4.19
C MET A 1 56.48 -55.83 4.92
N ILE A 2 56.32 -54.63 5.37
CA ILE A 2 55.10 -54.24 6.16
C ILE A 2 54.28 -53.36 5.30
N TRP A 3 53.12 -53.84 4.90
CA TRP A 3 52.15 -53.07 4.15
C TRP A 3 51.26 -52.31 5.15
N ALA A 4 51.45 -51.00 5.27
CA ALA A 4 50.56 -50.14 6.06
C ALA A 4 49.35 -49.76 5.21
N ALA A 5 48.21 -50.31 5.51
CA ALA A 5 46.92 -49.90 4.92
C ALA A 5 46.51 -48.60 5.54
N ILE A 6 46.61 -47.54 4.76
CA ILE A 6 46.04 -46.21 5.09
C ILE A 6 44.53 -46.28 4.84
N ARG A 7 43.76 -46.33 5.93
CA ARG A 7 42.29 -46.20 5.90
C ARG A 7 41.96 -44.71 5.74
N TRP A 8 41.51 -44.33 4.57
CA TRP A 8 40.86 -43.04 4.37
C TRP A 8 39.49 -43.07 5.06
N VAL A 9 39.35 -42.36 6.15
CA VAL A 9 38.03 -42.07 6.76
C VAL A 9 37.46 -40.89 6.00
N LEU A 10 36.55 -41.17 5.08
CA LEU A 10 35.73 -40.13 4.47
C LEU A 10 34.74 -39.62 5.51
N LEU A 11 35.04 -38.49 6.10
CA LEU A 11 34.06 -37.71 6.90
C LEU A 11 33.07 -37.10 5.90
N MET A 12 31.93 -37.75 5.69
CA MET A 12 30.80 -37.14 5.03
C MET A 12 30.19 -36.12 5.98
N PHE A 13 30.51 -34.85 5.78
CA PHE A 13 29.71 -33.76 6.34
C PHE A 13 28.36 -33.79 5.64
N LEU A 14 27.36 -34.33 6.36
CA LEU A 14 25.97 -34.12 6.00
C LEU A 14 25.66 -32.64 6.26
N ILE A 15 25.79 -31.82 5.25
CA ILE A 15 25.23 -30.47 5.25
C ILE A 15 23.72 -30.66 5.11
N ALA A 16 23.00 -30.62 6.23
CA ALA A 16 21.55 -30.53 6.21
C ALA A 16 21.18 -29.24 5.47
N PRO A 17 20.28 -29.26 4.50
CA PRO A 17 19.81 -28.02 3.91
C PRO A 17 19.12 -27.19 5.00
N VAL A 18 19.68 -26.06 5.32
CA VAL A 18 18.99 -25.04 6.09
C VAL A 18 17.81 -24.61 5.22
N MET A 19 16.65 -25.13 5.54
CA MET A 19 15.40 -24.61 4.94
C MET A 19 15.19 -23.20 5.51
N GLU A 20 15.77 -22.20 4.86
CA GLU A 20 15.33 -20.85 5.05
C GLU A 20 13.89 -20.78 4.56
N ALA A 21 12.95 -20.75 5.50
CA ALA A 21 11.57 -20.41 5.17
C ALA A 21 11.60 -19.03 4.50
N PRO A 22 11.10 -18.90 3.27
CA PRO A 22 11.22 -17.63 2.56
C PRO A 22 10.49 -16.55 3.36
N LEU A 23 11.23 -15.50 3.73
CA LEU A 23 10.72 -14.28 4.38
C LEU A 23 9.53 -13.69 3.60
N VAL A 24 9.41 -14.04 2.34
CA VAL A 24 8.34 -13.66 1.40
C VAL A 24 6.98 -14.23 1.80
N ALA A 25 6.91 -15.34 2.51
CA ALA A 25 5.63 -15.94 2.93
C ALA A 25 4.89 -15.08 3.98
N HIS A 26 5.59 -14.20 4.70
CA HIS A 26 4.96 -13.26 5.66
C HIS A 26 4.41 -12.00 4.99
N LEU A 27 4.83 -11.69 3.76
CA LEU A 27 4.34 -10.55 2.98
C LEU A 27 3.13 -10.88 2.11
N SER A 28 2.75 -12.15 2.00
CA SER A 28 1.66 -12.62 1.16
C SER A 28 0.37 -12.94 1.92
N ALA A 29 0.33 -12.76 3.24
CA ALA A 29 -0.92 -12.88 3.97
C ALA A 29 -1.88 -11.76 3.53
N PRO A 30 -3.11 -12.07 3.10
CA PRO A 30 -4.07 -11.04 2.70
C PRO A 30 -4.32 -10.11 3.90
N ILE A 31 -4.08 -8.81 3.72
CA ILE A 31 -4.39 -7.80 4.74
C ILE A 31 -5.91 -7.77 4.88
N LYS A 32 -6.41 -8.18 6.05
CA LYS A 32 -7.85 -8.10 6.35
C LYS A 32 -8.21 -6.65 6.67
N PRO A 33 -9.12 -6.00 5.92
CA PRO A 33 -9.54 -4.65 6.21
C PRO A 33 -10.28 -4.55 7.55
N ILE A 34 -10.10 -3.42 8.23
CA ILE A 34 -10.89 -3.05 9.43
C ILE A 34 -12.32 -2.70 9.01
N LYS A 35 -12.46 -2.00 7.87
CA LYS A 35 -13.73 -1.57 7.31
C LYS A 35 -13.61 -1.50 5.78
N THR A 36 -14.69 -1.84 5.08
CA THR A 36 -14.78 -1.77 3.62
C THR A 36 -16.08 -1.07 3.22
N TRP A 37 -16.01 -0.14 2.29
CA TRP A 37 -17.16 0.57 1.71
C TRP A 37 -16.84 1.04 0.30
N THR A 38 -17.82 1.56 -0.40
CA THR A 38 -17.67 2.16 -1.72
C THR A 38 -17.96 3.66 -1.66
N GLY A 39 -17.31 4.41 -2.49
CA GLY A 39 -17.51 5.85 -2.62
C GLY A 39 -16.86 6.37 -3.89
N ASN A 40 -17.12 7.62 -4.22
CA ASN A 40 -16.54 8.24 -5.39
C ASN A 40 -15.19 8.89 -5.07
N ALA A 41 -14.19 8.58 -5.87
CA ALA A 41 -12.89 9.21 -5.85
C ALA A 41 -12.82 10.30 -6.92
N SER A 42 -12.18 11.39 -6.58
CA SER A 42 -11.66 12.40 -7.50
C SER A 42 -10.16 12.58 -7.23
N TRP A 43 -9.50 13.37 -8.06
CA TRP A 43 -8.08 13.62 -7.87
C TRP A 43 -7.77 15.11 -7.90
N TYR A 44 -6.71 15.49 -7.18
CA TYR A 44 -6.29 16.90 -7.10
C TYR A 44 -5.93 17.43 -8.49
N GLY A 45 -6.54 18.55 -8.85
CA GLY A 45 -6.20 19.26 -10.07
C GLY A 45 -4.80 19.91 -10.01
N PRO A 46 -4.33 20.47 -11.14
CA PRO A 46 -3.08 21.21 -11.17
C PRO A 46 -3.15 22.41 -10.23
N GLY A 47 -2.01 22.80 -9.65
CA GLY A 47 -1.91 23.95 -8.75
C GLY A 47 -1.88 23.60 -7.27
N PHE A 48 -2.14 22.38 -6.88
CA PHE A 48 -2.02 21.94 -5.48
C PHE A 48 -0.60 21.48 -5.11
N ASN A 49 0.20 21.11 -6.08
CA ASN A 49 1.57 20.65 -5.83
C ASN A 49 2.38 21.72 -5.09
N GLY A 50 3.05 21.31 -4.02
CA GLY A 50 3.84 22.22 -3.16
C GLY A 50 3.04 22.95 -2.09
N ARG A 51 1.70 22.83 -2.05
CA ARG A 51 0.87 23.40 -0.99
C ARG A 51 0.88 22.53 0.26
N ARG A 52 0.64 23.13 1.42
CA ARG A 52 0.47 22.39 2.66
C ARG A 52 -0.89 21.69 2.70
N THR A 53 -0.88 20.43 3.09
CA THR A 53 -2.10 19.69 3.42
C THR A 53 -2.58 20.01 4.84
N ALA A 54 -3.76 19.53 5.22
CA ALA A 54 -4.34 19.79 6.52
C ALA A 54 -3.52 19.22 7.69
N ASN A 55 -2.73 18.16 7.47
CA ASN A 55 -1.81 17.64 8.49
C ASN A 55 -0.46 18.35 8.54
N GLY A 56 -0.22 19.37 7.70
CA GLY A 56 1.00 20.14 7.63
C GLY A 56 2.07 19.65 6.66
N GLU A 57 1.87 18.52 6.02
CA GLU A 57 2.78 18.02 4.98
C GLU A 57 2.70 18.87 3.71
N ILE A 58 3.75 18.85 2.92
CA ILE A 58 3.73 19.45 1.58
C ILE A 58 3.15 18.44 0.60
N PHE A 59 2.08 18.84 -0.10
CA PHE A 59 1.45 17.99 -1.10
C PHE A 59 2.37 17.76 -2.30
N SER A 60 2.47 16.52 -2.72
CA SER A 60 3.14 16.11 -3.95
C SER A 60 2.18 15.32 -4.84
N THR A 61 2.11 15.69 -6.12
CA THR A 61 1.33 14.96 -7.13
C THR A 61 1.77 13.51 -7.30
N GLU A 62 3.02 13.20 -6.96
CA GLU A 62 3.63 11.87 -7.08
C GLU A 62 3.61 11.06 -5.77
N ALA A 63 3.06 11.59 -4.71
CA ALA A 63 2.93 10.87 -3.44
C ALA A 63 1.71 9.93 -3.45
N LEU A 64 1.78 8.85 -2.69
CA LEU A 64 0.67 7.91 -2.48
C LEU A 64 -0.19 8.38 -1.29
N THR A 65 -0.86 9.50 -1.47
CA THR A 65 -1.66 10.16 -0.44
C THR A 65 -3.05 10.53 -0.91
N ALA A 66 -3.94 10.78 0.04
CA ALA A 66 -5.31 11.19 -0.23
C ALA A 66 -5.88 12.08 0.87
N ALA A 67 -6.93 12.84 0.51
CA ALA A 67 -7.79 13.56 1.43
C ALA A 67 -9.05 12.76 1.71
N HIS A 68 -9.45 12.73 2.98
CA HIS A 68 -10.72 12.18 3.42
C HIS A 68 -11.33 13.09 4.48
N PRO A 69 -12.67 13.24 4.54
CA PRO A 69 -13.30 14.19 5.45
C PRO A 69 -13.07 13.92 6.93
N ASN A 70 -12.97 12.64 7.33
CA ASN A 70 -12.99 12.28 8.75
C ASN A 70 -12.07 11.11 9.17
N LEU A 71 -11.42 10.40 8.24
CA LEU A 71 -10.44 9.40 8.65
C LEU A 71 -9.25 10.06 9.35
N PRO A 72 -8.74 9.48 10.44
CA PRO A 72 -7.57 10.02 11.12
C PRO A 72 -6.37 10.17 10.17
N PHE A 73 -5.61 11.25 10.31
CA PHE A 73 -4.35 11.41 9.57
C PHE A 73 -3.40 10.26 9.86
N GLY A 74 -2.77 9.73 8.83
CA GLY A 74 -1.92 8.55 8.92
C GLY A 74 -2.65 7.23 8.72
N SER A 75 -3.98 7.23 8.61
CA SER A 75 -4.74 6.03 8.22
C SER A 75 -4.27 5.54 6.86
N LEU A 76 -4.14 4.22 6.71
CA LEU A 76 -3.82 3.56 5.45
C LEU A 76 -5.10 2.95 4.86
N VAL A 77 -5.38 3.31 3.64
CA VAL A 77 -6.56 2.86 2.89
C VAL A 77 -6.11 2.22 1.59
N ARG A 78 -6.53 1.00 1.35
CA ARG A 78 -6.38 0.40 0.03
C ARG A 78 -7.56 0.81 -0.83
N LEU A 79 -7.27 1.49 -1.93
CA LEU A 79 -8.25 1.89 -2.93
C LEU A 79 -8.22 0.87 -4.06
N VAL A 80 -9.38 0.37 -4.44
CA VAL A 80 -9.53 -0.60 -5.53
C VAL A 80 -10.46 -0.02 -6.57
N ASN A 81 -10.02 -0.02 -7.82
CA ASN A 81 -10.91 0.25 -8.95
C ASN A 81 -11.66 -1.04 -9.31
N PRO A 82 -12.96 -1.12 -9.06
CA PRO A 82 -13.71 -2.36 -9.29
C PRO A 82 -13.82 -2.73 -10.78
N GLY A 83 -13.63 -1.77 -11.68
CA GLY A 83 -13.72 -1.99 -13.12
C GLY A 83 -12.52 -2.74 -13.72
N ASN A 84 -11.33 -2.63 -13.11
CA ASN A 84 -10.11 -3.26 -13.61
C ASN A 84 -9.34 -4.07 -12.56
N GLY A 85 -9.75 -4.04 -11.29
CA GLY A 85 -9.10 -4.74 -10.19
C GLY A 85 -7.79 -4.11 -9.70
N LYS A 86 -7.34 -2.99 -10.29
CA LYS A 86 -6.14 -2.29 -9.84
C LYS A 86 -6.35 -1.71 -8.45
N PHE A 87 -5.31 -1.70 -7.65
CA PHE A 87 -5.36 -1.15 -6.29
C PHE A 87 -4.10 -0.36 -5.95
N VAL A 88 -4.25 0.57 -5.03
CA VAL A 88 -3.16 1.38 -4.48
C VAL A 88 -3.39 1.57 -2.99
N LEU A 89 -2.35 1.45 -2.19
CA LEU A 89 -2.39 1.81 -0.78
C LEU A 89 -2.04 3.29 -0.63
N VAL A 90 -2.93 4.05 0.01
CA VAL A 90 -2.75 5.48 0.22
C VAL A 90 -2.74 5.80 1.71
N ARG A 91 -2.03 6.86 2.07
CA ARG A 91 -2.03 7.44 3.43
C ARG A 91 -2.87 8.70 3.44
N ILE A 92 -3.76 8.82 4.42
CA ILE A 92 -4.59 10.01 4.60
C ILE A 92 -3.75 11.10 5.26
N ASN A 93 -3.59 12.24 4.57
CA ASN A 93 -2.82 13.38 5.05
C ASN A 93 -3.54 14.73 4.89
N ASP A 94 -4.78 14.73 4.38
CA ASP A 94 -5.53 15.94 4.10
C ASP A 94 -7.02 15.76 4.42
N ARG A 95 -7.75 16.87 4.44
CA ARG A 95 -9.19 16.95 4.66
C ARG A 95 -9.92 17.34 3.39
N GLY A 96 -11.14 16.86 3.26
CA GLY A 96 -11.95 16.94 2.07
C GLY A 96 -12.05 15.56 1.39
N PRO A 97 -12.74 15.50 0.25
CA PRO A 97 -13.56 16.56 -0.36
C PRO A 97 -14.83 16.86 0.46
N TYR A 98 -15.33 18.09 0.36
CA TYR A 98 -16.57 18.49 1.02
C TYR A 98 -17.73 18.65 0.05
N GLN A 99 -17.52 18.33 -1.20
CA GLN A 99 -18.57 18.33 -2.21
C GLN A 99 -19.40 17.06 -2.09
N GLU A 100 -20.72 17.21 -2.17
CA GLU A 100 -21.63 16.08 -2.19
C GLU A 100 -21.31 15.13 -3.33
N GLY A 101 -21.41 13.82 -3.07
CA GLY A 101 -21.14 12.78 -4.06
C GLY A 101 -19.66 12.42 -4.21
N ARG A 102 -18.75 13.05 -3.48
CA ARG A 102 -17.33 12.69 -3.45
C ARG A 102 -16.90 12.27 -2.05
N GLU A 103 -16.16 11.18 -1.98
CA GLU A 103 -15.72 10.56 -0.72
C GLU A 103 -14.23 10.80 -0.44
N ILE A 104 -13.41 10.74 -1.46
CA ILE A 104 -11.96 10.79 -1.34
C ILE A 104 -11.33 11.53 -2.53
N ASP A 105 -10.35 12.38 -2.24
CA ASP A 105 -9.51 13.02 -3.25
C ASP A 105 -8.11 12.41 -3.20
N VAL A 106 -7.65 11.88 -4.32
CA VAL A 106 -6.35 11.20 -4.43
C VAL A 106 -5.34 12.05 -5.21
N SER A 107 -4.05 11.78 -5.01
CA SER A 107 -3.00 12.38 -5.82
C SER A 107 -3.12 11.94 -7.28
N TYR A 108 -2.49 12.70 -8.19
CA TYR A 108 -2.42 12.35 -9.61
C TYR A 108 -1.80 10.97 -9.83
N ARG A 109 -0.73 10.64 -9.12
CA ARG A 109 -0.10 9.33 -9.21
C ARG A 109 -1.04 8.20 -8.84
N VAL A 110 -1.83 8.35 -7.79
CA VAL A 110 -2.82 7.36 -7.37
C VAL A 110 -3.89 7.19 -8.45
N ALA A 111 -4.43 8.29 -8.96
CA ALA A 111 -5.41 8.26 -10.04
C ALA A 111 -4.88 7.59 -11.30
N ARG A 112 -3.64 7.86 -11.67
CA ARG A 112 -2.95 7.21 -12.79
C ARG A 112 -2.81 5.70 -12.57
N ASN A 113 -2.37 5.29 -11.39
CA ASN A 113 -2.18 3.88 -11.07
C ASN A 113 -3.50 3.08 -11.03
N LEU A 114 -4.61 3.75 -10.76
CA LEU A 114 -5.95 3.16 -10.76
C LEU A 114 -6.68 3.29 -12.12
N ASP A 115 -6.07 3.94 -13.11
CA ASP A 115 -6.70 4.29 -14.40
C ASP A 115 -7.96 5.17 -14.24
N LEU A 116 -7.92 6.16 -13.36
CA LEU A 116 -9.03 7.07 -13.09
C LEU A 116 -8.88 8.46 -13.73
N ILE A 117 -7.77 8.75 -14.41
CA ILE A 117 -7.48 10.08 -14.92
C ILE A 117 -8.57 10.57 -15.87
N HIS A 118 -9.00 9.74 -16.81
CA HIS A 118 -9.97 10.13 -17.82
C HIS A 118 -11.41 10.21 -17.30
N ALA A 119 -11.73 9.42 -16.27
CA ALA A 119 -13.05 9.43 -15.67
C ALA A 119 -13.30 10.67 -14.81
N GLY A 120 -12.25 11.28 -14.25
CA GLY A 120 -12.32 12.41 -13.33
C GLY A 120 -12.88 12.03 -11.97
N VAL A 121 -14.16 11.69 -11.88
CA VAL A 121 -14.83 11.14 -10.69
C VAL A 121 -15.29 9.72 -10.99
N SER A 122 -14.93 8.77 -10.14
CA SER A 122 -15.22 7.35 -10.36
C SER A 122 -15.43 6.62 -9.05
N GLN A 123 -16.30 5.62 -9.07
CA GLN A 123 -16.52 4.75 -7.93
C GLN A 123 -15.30 3.89 -7.64
N VAL A 124 -14.90 3.84 -6.39
CA VAL A 124 -13.84 2.97 -5.88
C VAL A 124 -14.33 2.21 -4.65
N ARG A 125 -13.70 1.07 -4.38
CA ARG A 125 -13.81 0.42 -3.08
C ARG A 125 -12.70 0.93 -2.17
N LEU A 126 -13.10 1.35 -0.97
CA LEU A 126 -12.20 1.81 0.07
C LEU A 126 -12.08 0.72 1.13
N GLU A 127 -10.88 0.33 1.45
CA GLU A 127 -10.58 -0.66 2.47
C GLU A 127 -9.62 -0.04 3.49
N LEU A 128 -10.15 0.31 4.66
CA LEU A 128 -9.33 0.80 5.76
C LEU A 128 -8.51 -0.37 6.31
N VAL A 129 -7.20 -0.34 6.13
CA VAL A 129 -6.33 -1.44 6.51
C VAL A 129 -5.54 -1.17 7.79
N GLN A 130 -5.31 0.10 8.13
CA GLN A 130 -4.57 0.47 9.33
C GLN A 130 -4.99 1.86 9.81
N LEU A 131 -5.21 1.99 11.12
CA LEU A 131 -5.32 3.28 11.82
C LEU A 131 -3.94 3.71 12.30
N PRO A 132 -3.70 5.04 12.47
CA PRO A 132 -2.46 5.51 13.05
C PRO A 132 -2.32 5.00 14.50
N ALA A 133 -1.07 4.81 14.96
CA ALA A 133 -0.81 4.45 16.35
C ALA A 133 -1.38 5.51 17.30
N ARG A 134 -1.99 5.08 18.40
CA ARG A 134 -2.40 6.00 19.49
C ARG A 134 -1.12 6.58 20.13
N ARG A 135 -1.05 7.89 20.21
CA ARG A 135 -0.04 8.59 20.99
C ARG A 135 -0.46 8.68 22.44
#